data_122a2430c1f8841bf00743fb7f30c302
#
_entry.id   122a2430c1f8841bf00743fb7f30c302
#
_cell.length_a   1.000
_cell.length_b   1.000
_cell.length_c   1.000
_cell.angle_alpha   90.00
_cell.angle_beta   90.00
_cell.angle_gamma   90.00
#
_symmetry.space_group_name_H-M   'P 1'
#
loop_
_entity.id
_entity.type
_entity.pdbx_description
1 polymer ?
#
loop_
_entity_poly.entity_id
_entity_poly.type
_entity_poly.pdbx_seq_one_letter_code
_entity_poly.pdbx_strand_id
1 'polypeptide(L)'
;MAEALQKAGVCLTALPADCRLALIPSMGLGDGCIYLVLAANLARAGYNVTVLSNHFSALNDWLPLFEARPLPAPADTFAVLDDFDLVISDLGSMLTRHGDAASELSRRYVFVGTLRVDSRFTEQPAAEALARLSAAKSLLLAPLAAAAGPLRCLPDDRASMVEQAVAFCRSRLGLTQAHGDIGLQVPSTFTHRRHANRVMLHPLSYNAKKNWPAAKYLALARRLRKAGYQPQFVLSPKERGDYLHIFEPEFDVPAFSDAKALAGHLYESGYVIGNDSGVGHLASALGIPVLTLYRKRSDGFCWRPGWGHGRVVRPAFSLSFLRDHWAFFMSVNRVARSFRALSQQVKVGQQ
;
A
#
# COMPACT_ATOMS: atom_id res chain seq x y z
N MET A 1 -19.70 20.45 1.18
CA MET A 1 -20.51 19.21 1.32
C MET A 1 -21.50 19.37 2.48
N ALA A 2 -21.06 19.63 3.71
CA ALA A 2 -21.98 19.86 4.85
C ALA A 2 -23.02 20.95 4.60
N GLU A 3 -22.64 22.11 4.06
CA GLU A 3 -23.55 23.20 3.71
C GLU A 3 -24.57 22.83 2.60
N ALA A 4 -24.16 22.05 1.60
CA ALA A 4 -25.08 21.61 0.55
C ALA A 4 -26.12 20.61 1.05
N LEU A 5 -25.72 19.70 1.95
CA LEU A 5 -26.62 18.74 2.61
C LEU A 5 -27.56 19.44 3.62
N GLN A 6 -27.07 20.44 4.31
CA GLN A 6 -27.86 21.24 5.24
C GLN A 6 -28.91 22.09 4.51
N LYS A 7 -28.60 22.62 3.32
CA LYS A 7 -29.56 23.29 2.43
C LYS A 7 -30.64 22.36 1.88
N ALA A 8 -30.32 21.06 1.74
CA ALA A 8 -31.28 20.03 1.31
C ALA A 8 -32.13 19.44 2.44
N GLY A 9 -32.02 19.97 3.68
CA GLY A 9 -32.76 19.49 4.83
C GLY A 9 -32.38 18.09 5.31
N VAL A 10 -31.27 17.56 4.84
CA VAL A 10 -30.77 16.26 5.28
C VAL A 10 -30.03 16.44 6.59
N CYS A 11 -30.57 15.91 7.66
CA CYS A 11 -29.93 15.88 8.98
C CYS A 11 -28.69 14.99 8.90
N LEU A 12 -27.49 15.58 9.07
CA LEU A 12 -26.17 14.90 9.03
C LEU A 12 -25.94 13.89 10.17
N THR A 13 -26.96 13.57 10.96
CA THR A 13 -26.78 12.81 12.21
C THR A 13 -26.81 11.30 12.06
N ALA A 14 -27.09 10.74 10.89
CA ALA A 14 -26.91 9.30 10.64
C ALA A 14 -26.70 9.03 9.15
N LEU A 15 -25.48 8.65 8.78
CA LEU A 15 -25.29 7.83 7.60
C LEU A 15 -26.21 6.61 7.76
N PRO A 16 -26.99 6.22 6.73
CA PRO A 16 -27.75 4.98 6.83
C PRO A 16 -26.77 3.87 7.16
N ALA A 17 -26.92 3.22 8.30
CA ALA A 17 -26.06 2.12 8.75
C ALA A 17 -26.00 0.96 7.72
N ASP A 18 -26.87 1.00 6.72
CA ASP A 18 -27.00 0.05 5.63
C ASP A 18 -26.24 0.46 4.34
N CYS A 19 -25.55 1.60 4.29
CA CYS A 19 -24.69 1.97 3.14
C CYS A 19 -23.45 1.08 3.05
N ARG A 20 -23.46 0.13 2.10
CA ARG A 20 -22.38 -0.84 1.90
C ARG A 20 -21.45 -0.40 0.79
N LEU A 21 -20.19 -0.17 1.12
CA LEU A 21 -19.14 0.18 0.16
C LEU A 21 -18.18 -1.00 -0.04
N ALA A 22 -17.90 -1.35 -1.27
CA ALA A 22 -16.75 -2.20 -1.58
C ALA A 22 -15.56 -1.35 -2.00
N LEU A 23 -14.36 -1.74 -1.54
CA LEU A 23 -13.11 -1.19 -2.02
C LEU A 23 -12.24 -2.33 -2.55
N ILE A 24 -11.88 -2.26 -3.83
CA ILE A 24 -10.94 -3.17 -4.48
C ILE A 24 -9.62 -2.44 -4.65
N PRO A 25 -8.60 -2.70 -3.81
CA PRO A 25 -7.30 -2.07 -3.90
C PRO A 25 -6.49 -2.61 -5.09
N SER A 26 -5.36 -1.98 -5.37
CA SER A 26 -4.36 -2.55 -6.27
C SER A 26 -3.94 -3.95 -5.82
N MET A 27 -3.68 -4.84 -6.80
CA MET A 27 -3.31 -6.24 -6.54
C MET A 27 -1.94 -6.38 -5.87
N GLY A 28 -1.08 -5.36 -5.95
CA GLY A 28 0.21 -5.34 -5.26
C GLY A 28 0.06 -5.05 -3.77
N LEU A 29 0.77 -5.80 -2.92
CA LEU A 29 0.73 -5.61 -1.45
C LEU A 29 1.04 -4.15 -1.04
N GLY A 30 2.05 -3.51 -1.65
CA GLY A 30 2.45 -2.15 -1.32
C GLY A 30 1.45 -1.10 -1.75
N ASP A 31 1.02 -1.18 -3.00
CA ASP A 31 0.02 -0.30 -3.58
C ASP A 31 -1.31 -0.48 -2.84
N GLY A 32 -1.64 -1.73 -2.50
CA GLY A 32 -2.82 -2.06 -1.71
C GLY A 32 -2.82 -1.38 -0.34
N CYS A 33 -1.69 -1.33 0.38
CA CYS A 33 -1.58 -0.60 1.65
C CYS A 33 -1.98 0.88 1.51
N ILE A 34 -1.71 1.51 0.36
CA ILE A 34 -2.11 2.90 0.12
C ILE A 34 -3.63 3.02 0.03
N TYR A 35 -4.31 2.05 -0.61
CA TYR A 35 -5.78 2.04 -0.67
C TYR A 35 -6.43 1.80 0.69
N LEU A 36 -5.74 1.13 1.64
CA LEU A 36 -6.27 1.01 3.01
C LEU A 36 -6.40 2.37 3.71
N VAL A 37 -5.63 3.40 3.29
CA VAL A 37 -5.85 4.77 3.78
C VAL A 37 -7.25 5.26 3.41
N LEU A 38 -7.73 4.96 2.21
CA LEU A 38 -9.10 5.30 1.79
C LEU A 38 -10.12 4.52 2.62
N ALA A 39 -9.96 3.19 2.72
CA ALA A 39 -10.86 2.33 3.47
C ALA A 39 -11.02 2.78 4.92
N ALA A 40 -9.90 3.03 5.62
CA ALA A 40 -9.89 3.45 7.01
C ALA A 40 -10.57 4.82 7.22
N ASN A 41 -10.35 5.78 6.32
CA ASN A 41 -10.98 7.09 6.43
C ASN A 41 -12.47 7.06 6.07
N LEU A 42 -12.90 6.24 5.11
CA LEU A 42 -14.32 5.99 4.83
C LEU A 42 -15.02 5.33 6.03
N ALA A 43 -14.38 4.30 6.62
CA ALA A 43 -14.94 3.64 7.80
C ALA A 43 -15.06 4.59 9.01
N ARG A 44 -14.03 5.43 9.26
CA ARG A 44 -14.09 6.47 10.32
C ARG A 44 -15.16 7.53 10.06
N ALA A 45 -15.50 7.76 8.80
CA ALA A 45 -16.62 8.64 8.43
C ALA A 45 -17.97 7.97 8.57
N GLY A 46 -18.04 6.70 9.02
CA GLY A 46 -19.27 5.96 9.31
C GLY A 46 -19.79 5.10 8.16
N TYR A 47 -19.05 4.97 7.04
CA TYR A 47 -19.44 4.05 5.97
C TYR A 47 -19.13 2.60 6.34
N ASN A 48 -20.01 1.68 5.96
CA ASN A 48 -19.78 0.24 6.06
C ASN A 48 -18.90 -0.21 4.89
N VAL A 49 -17.61 -0.39 5.15
CA VAL A 49 -16.60 -0.67 4.12
C VAL A 49 -16.18 -2.13 4.17
N THR A 50 -16.20 -2.79 3.01
CA THR A 50 -15.57 -4.10 2.79
C THR A 50 -14.43 -3.96 1.80
N VAL A 51 -13.21 -4.37 2.20
CA VAL A 51 -12.05 -4.42 1.32
C VAL A 51 -11.95 -5.81 0.70
N LEU A 52 -11.97 -5.89 -0.63
CA LEU A 52 -11.85 -7.16 -1.37
C LEU A 52 -10.41 -7.35 -1.84
N SER A 53 -9.63 -8.15 -1.13
CA SER A 53 -8.20 -8.36 -1.41
C SER A 53 -7.67 -9.65 -0.81
N ASN A 54 -6.95 -10.46 -1.61
CA ASN A 54 -6.34 -11.69 -1.14
C ASN A 54 -5.20 -11.46 -0.12
N HIS A 55 -4.53 -10.30 -0.18
CA HIS A 55 -3.50 -9.97 0.81
C HIS A 55 -4.10 -9.56 2.14
N PHE A 56 -5.12 -8.70 2.13
CA PHE A 56 -5.65 -8.11 3.34
C PHE A 56 -6.73 -8.96 4.00
N SER A 57 -7.37 -9.89 3.28
CA SER A 57 -8.28 -10.87 3.89
C SER A 57 -7.58 -11.73 4.95
N ALA A 58 -6.31 -12.06 4.75
CA ALA A 58 -5.50 -12.75 5.77
C ALA A 58 -5.25 -11.90 7.04
N LEU A 59 -5.37 -10.57 6.94
CA LEU A 59 -5.19 -9.60 8.02
C LEU A 59 -6.53 -9.08 8.60
N ASN A 60 -7.65 -9.70 8.24
CA ASN A 60 -8.98 -9.19 8.62
C ASN A 60 -9.12 -8.92 10.13
N ASP A 61 -8.62 -9.80 10.97
CA ASP A 61 -8.63 -9.66 12.44
C ASP A 61 -7.68 -8.56 12.98
N TRP A 62 -6.80 -8.01 12.13
CA TRP A 62 -5.94 -6.86 12.45
C TRP A 62 -6.50 -5.53 11.93
N LEU A 63 -7.63 -5.55 11.24
CA LEU A 63 -8.23 -4.40 10.56
C LEU A 63 -9.65 -4.12 11.10
N PRO A 64 -9.79 -3.75 12.40
CA PRO A 64 -11.10 -3.66 13.07
C PRO A 64 -12.02 -2.54 12.55
N LEU A 65 -11.50 -1.62 11.74
CA LEU A 65 -12.30 -0.51 11.20
C LEU A 65 -13.21 -0.92 10.04
N PHE A 66 -12.85 -1.97 9.30
CA PHE A 66 -13.56 -2.44 8.13
C PHE A 66 -13.34 -3.94 7.94
N GLU A 67 -14.23 -4.59 7.22
CA GLU A 67 -14.06 -5.99 6.88
C GLU A 67 -13.11 -6.17 5.69
N ALA A 68 -12.25 -7.18 5.73
CA ALA A 68 -11.41 -7.58 4.59
C ALA A 68 -11.75 -9.01 4.18
N ARG A 69 -12.21 -9.19 2.93
CA ARG A 69 -12.57 -10.48 2.33
C ARG A 69 -11.65 -10.83 1.17
N PRO A 70 -11.53 -12.11 0.82
CA PRO A 70 -10.85 -12.50 -0.41
C PRO A 70 -11.48 -11.81 -1.64
N LEU A 71 -10.65 -11.50 -2.62
CA LEU A 71 -11.12 -11.01 -3.91
C LEU A 71 -11.84 -12.16 -4.62
N PRO A 72 -13.11 -11.99 -5.07
CA PRO A 72 -13.84 -13.07 -5.73
C PRO A 72 -13.16 -13.51 -7.03
N ALA A 73 -13.43 -14.72 -7.49
CA ALA A 73 -12.94 -15.18 -8.78
C ALA A 73 -13.43 -14.25 -9.92
N PRO A 74 -12.70 -14.14 -11.03
CA PRO A 74 -13.11 -13.23 -12.13
C PRO A 74 -14.54 -13.47 -12.62
N ALA A 75 -14.99 -14.72 -12.69
CA ALA A 75 -16.35 -15.07 -13.11
C ALA A 75 -17.43 -14.59 -12.14
N ASP A 76 -17.13 -14.55 -10.83
CA ASP A 76 -18.08 -14.21 -9.78
C ASP A 76 -18.04 -12.73 -9.38
N THR A 77 -17.06 -11.98 -9.94
CA THR A 77 -16.79 -10.60 -9.51
C THR A 77 -18.03 -9.72 -9.55
N PHE A 78 -18.78 -9.74 -10.65
CA PHE A 78 -19.92 -8.85 -10.82
C PHE A 78 -21.08 -9.21 -9.89
N ALA A 79 -21.36 -10.51 -9.72
CA ALA A 79 -22.41 -10.97 -8.83
C ALA A 79 -22.14 -10.55 -7.37
N VAL A 80 -20.88 -10.68 -6.92
CA VAL A 80 -20.49 -10.25 -5.57
C VAL A 80 -20.55 -8.73 -5.42
N LEU A 81 -20.14 -7.98 -6.46
CA LEU A 81 -20.12 -6.52 -6.41
C LEU A 81 -21.52 -5.89 -6.48
N ASP A 82 -22.50 -6.57 -7.05
CA ASP A 82 -23.90 -6.11 -7.07
C ASP A 82 -24.56 -6.07 -5.68
N ASP A 83 -23.94 -6.72 -4.67
CA ASP A 83 -24.38 -6.64 -3.27
C ASP A 83 -24.02 -5.31 -2.59
N PHE A 84 -23.20 -4.47 -3.20
CA PHE A 84 -22.75 -3.20 -2.63
C PHE A 84 -23.48 -2.00 -3.27
N ASP A 85 -23.74 -0.98 -2.46
CA ASP A 85 -24.36 0.25 -2.93
C ASP A 85 -23.41 1.07 -3.82
N LEU A 86 -22.09 1.05 -3.51
CA LEU A 86 -21.05 1.67 -4.33
C LEU A 86 -19.74 0.87 -4.25
N VAL A 87 -19.09 0.72 -5.39
CA VAL A 87 -17.79 0.06 -5.52
C VAL A 87 -16.73 1.07 -5.94
N ILE A 88 -15.68 1.20 -5.15
CA ILE A 88 -14.48 1.97 -5.49
C ILE A 88 -13.37 0.97 -5.82
N SER A 89 -12.80 1.04 -7.01
CA SER A 89 -11.81 0.06 -7.46
C SER A 89 -10.55 0.72 -7.99
N ASP A 90 -9.40 0.09 -7.72
CA ASP A 90 -8.20 0.36 -8.49
C ASP A 90 -8.43 0.00 -9.95
N LEU A 91 -8.16 0.96 -10.84
CA LEU A 91 -8.34 0.76 -12.29
C LEU A 91 -7.46 -0.38 -12.81
N GLY A 92 -6.20 -0.44 -12.37
CA GLY A 92 -5.25 -1.48 -12.81
C GLY A 92 -5.70 -2.89 -12.45
N SER A 93 -6.31 -3.06 -11.28
CA SER A 93 -6.89 -4.33 -10.83
C SER A 93 -8.04 -4.79 -11.73
N MET A 94 -8.93 -3.89 -12.11
CA MET A 94 -10.05 -4.23 -12.99
C MET A 94 -9.61 -4.48 -14.43
N LEU A 95 -8.69 -3.69 -14.98
CA LEU A 95 -8.12 -3.92 -16.31
C LEU A 95 -7.41 -5.27 -16.41
N THR A 96 -6.66 -5.65 -15.38
CA THR A 96 -5.99 -6.95 -15.35
C THR A 96 -6.97 -8.13 -15.35
N ARG A 97 -8.15 -7.96 -14.76
CA ARG A 97 -9.18 -9.00 -14.63
C ARG A 97 -10.14 -9.07 -15.80
N HIS A 98 -10.49 -7.93 -16.39
CA HIS A 98 -11.59 -7.80 -17.35
C HIS A 98 -11.18 -7.15 -18.68
N GLY A 99 -9.92 -6.81 -18.85
CA GLY A 99 -9.42 -6.18 -20.06
C GLY A 99 -10.11 -4.86 -20.39
N ASP A 100 -10.29 -4.57 -21.67
CA ASP A 100 -10.87 -3.30 -22.15
C ASP A 100 -12.35 -3.10 -21.79
N ALA A 101 -13.07 -4.18 -21.44
CA ALA A 101 -14.45 -4.08 -20.93
C ALA A 101 -14.56 -3.22 -19.66
N ALA A 102 -13.44 -2.94 -19.00
CA ALA A 102 -13.44 -2.06 -17.82
C ALA A 102 -13.97 -0.63 -18.14
N SER A 103 -13.87 -0.14 -19.36
CA SER A 103 -14.41 1.18 -19.73
C SER A 103 -15.94 1.24 -19.61
N GLU A 104 -16.66 0.15 -19.93
CA GLU A 104 -18.10 0.05 -19.76
C GLU A 104 -18.50 0.01 -18.27
N LEU A 105 -17.58 -0.48 -17.43
CA LEU A 105 -17.81 -0.60 -16.01
C LEU A 105 -17.71 0.74 -15.25
N SER A 106 -17.22 1.82 -15.89
CA SER A 106 -17.19 3.16 -15.27
C SER A 106 -18.59 3.64 -14.84
N ARG A 107 -19.63 3.24 -15.54
CA ARG A 107 -21.03 3.56 -15.16
C ARG A 107 -21.54 2.76 -13.94
N ARG A 108 -20.86 1.65 -13.60
CA ARG A 108 -21.20 0.80 -12.44
C ARG A 108 -20.30 1.06 -11.25
N TYR A 109 -19.04 1.45 -11.49
CA TYR A 109 -18.00 1.54 -10.45
C TYR A 109 -17.26 2.87 -10.49
N VAL A 110 -16.63 3.22 -9.36
CA VAL A 110 -15.75 4.39 -9.23
C VAL A 110 -14.30 3.93 -9.41
N PHE A 111 -13.66 4.36 -10.48
CA PHE A 111 -12.27 4.00 -10.73
C PHE A 111 -11.30 5.03 -10.15
N VAL A 112 -10.38 4.54 -9.32
CA VAL A 112 -9.28 5.31 -8.77
C VAL A 112 -7.97 4.68 -9.26
N GLY A 113 -7.08 5.47 -9.85
CA GLY A 113 -5.79 4.98 -10.31
C GLY A 113 -4.64 5.61 -9.55
N THR A 114 -3.54 4.87 -9.38
CA THR A 114 -2.37 5.38 -8.65
C THR A 114 -1.65 6.52 -9.35
N LEU A 115 -1.80 6.67 -10.66
CA LEU A 115 -1.16 7.71 -11.47
C LEU A 115 -2.21 8.51 -12.29
N ARG A 116 -2.48 8.03 -13.50
CA ARG A 116 -3.45 8.64 -14.41
C ARG A 116 -4.63 7.70 -14.60
N VAL A 117 -5.80 8.28 -14.78
CA VAL A 117 -7.02 7.59 -15.18
C VAL A 117 -7.50 8.27 -16.45
N ASP A 118 -7.69 7.49 -17.52
CA ASP A 118 -8.24 7.97 -18.77
C ASP A 118 -9.68 8.47 -18.56
N SER A 119 -10.11 9.49 -19.30
CA SER A 119 -11.44 10.09 -19.18
C SER A 119 -12.56 9.05 -19.37
N ARG A 120 -12.36 8.05 -20.23
CA ARG A 120 -13.31 6.94 -20.43
C ARG A 120 -13.72 6.23 -19.14
N PHE A 121 -12.85 6.24 -18.12
CA PHE A 121 -13.13 5.63 -16.79
C PHE A 121 -13.64 6.62 -15.75
N THR A 122 -13.78 7.90 -16.11
CA THR A 122 -14.25 8.95 -15.19
C THR A 122 -15.47 9.69 -15.72
N GLU A 123 -15.93 9.34 -16.93
CA GLU A 123 -17.19 9.84 -17.47
C GLU A 123 -18.36 9.14 -16.79
N GLN A 124 -19.27 9.91 -16.17
CA GLN A 124 -20.47 9.42 -15.46
C GLN A 124 -20.16 8.29 -14.45
N PRO A 125 -19.17 8.45 -13.54
CA PRO A 125 -18.73 7.38 -12.67
C PRO A 125 -19.87 6.88 -11.79
N ALA A 126 -20.07 5.56 -11.78
CA ALA A 126 -21.09 4.86 -11.00
C ALA A 126 -22.56 5.35 -11.24
N ALA A 127 -22.85 5.98 -12.38
CA ALA A 127 -24.19 6.53 -12.66
C ALA A 127 -25.29 5.46 -12.59
N GLU A 128 -25.03 4.24 -13.08
CA GLU A 128 -25.98 3.12 -13.02
C GLU A 128 -26.15 2.59 -11.59
N ALA A 129 -25.08 2.54 -10.81
CA ALA A 129 -25.15 2.15 -9.40
C ALA A 129 -26.00 3.16 -8.62
N LEU A 130 -25.73 4.46 -8.77
CA LEU A 130 -26.49 5.52 -8.09
C LEU A 130 -27.98 5.53 -8.48
N ALA A 131 -28.30 5.24 -9.74
CA ALA A 131 -29.68 5.19 -10.22
C ALA A 131 -30.51 4.04 -9.60
N ARG A 132 -29.88 3.00 -9.09
CA ARG A 132 -30.54 1.86 -8.42
C ARG A 132 -30.87 2.14 -6.95
N LEU A 133 -30.29 3.20 -6.37
CA LEU A 133 -30.40 3.51 -4.96
C LEU A 133 -31.61 4.41 -4.68
N SER A 134 -32.06 4.41 -3.42
CA SER A 134 -32.98 5.44 -2.94
C SER A 134 -32.39 6.83 -3.10
N ALA A 135 -33.23 7.85 -3.23
CA ALA A 135 -32.79 9.24 -3.39
C ALA A 135 -31.83 9.67 -2.26
N ALA A 136 -32.07 9.25 -1.02
CA ALA A 136 -31.23 9.56 0.12
C ALA A 136 -29.83 8.92 0.00
N LYS A 137 -29.74 7.63 -0.34
CA LYS A 137 -28.45 6.94 -0.56
C LYS A 137 -27.70 7.51 -1.77
N SER A 138 -28.42 7.76 -2.87
CA SER A 138 -27.81 8.35 -4.08
C SER A 138 -27.21 9.73 -3.79
N LEU A 139 -27.92 10.60 -3.07
CA LEU A 139 -27.42 11.92 -2.66
C LEU A 139 -26.17 11.81 -1.77
N LEU A 140 -26.16 10.84 -0.85
CA LEU A 140 -25.04 10.59 0.06
C LEU A 140 -23.80 10.08 -0.67
N LEU A 141 -23.96 9.19 -1.65
CA LEU A 141 -22.85 8.50 -2.34
C LEU A 141 -22.38 9.24 -3.60
N ALA A 142 -23.16 10.16 -4.15
CA ALA A 142 -22.78 10.95 -5.33
C ALA A 142 -21.43 11.68 -5.18
N PRO A 143 -21.08 12.29 -4.03
CA PRO A 143 -19.74 12.89 -3.86
C PRO A 143 -18.60 11.88 -3.94
N LEU A 144 -18.80 10.64 -3.45
CA LEU A 144 -17.82 9.57 -3.55
C LEU A 144 -17.70 9.07 -5.00
N ALA A 145 -18.81 8.97 -5.71
CA ALA A 145 -18.79 8.62 -7.13
C ALA A 145 -18.05 9.67 -7.96
N ALA A 146 -18.25 10.95 -7.68
CA ALA A 146 -17.54 12.06 -8.35
C ALA A 146 -16.03 12.09 -8.10
N ALA A 147 -15.53 11.28 -7.16
CA ALA A 147 -14.11 11.22 -6.84
C ALA A 147 -13.28 10.36 -7.83
N ALA A 148 -13.91 9.72 -8.83
CA ALA A 148 -13.20 8.97 -9.86
C ALA A 148 -12.00 9.77 -10.42
N GLY A 149 -10.86 9.10 -10.58
CA GLY A 149 -9.66 9.75 -11.11
C GLY A 149 -8.37 9.35 -10.43
N PRO A 150 -7.30 10.12 -10.61
CA PRO A 150 -5.99 9.80 -10.04
C PRO A 150 -5.96 10.00 -8.53
N LEU A 151 -5.44 9.00 -7.81
CA LEU A 151 -5.15 9.09 -6.38
C LEU A 151 -4.08 10.16 -6.09
N ARG A 152 -3.14 10.33 -7.04
CA ARG A 152 -2.11 11.36 -6.94
C ARG A 152 -2.69 12.72 -7.34
N CYS A 153 -3.06 13.52 -6.35
CA CYS A 153 -3.73 14.80 -6.52
C CYS A 153 -2.92 16.02 -6.01
N LEU A 154 -1.83 15.81 -5.26
CA LEU A 154 -0.92 16.88 -4.87
C LEU A 154 0.09 17.17 -6.00
N PRO A 155 0.40 18.45 -6.27
CA PRO A 155 1.38 18.83 -7.28
C PRO A 155 2.82 18.51 -6.87
N ASP A 156 3.12 18.41 -5.56
CA ASP A 156 4.45 18.08 -5.05
C ASP A 156 4.75 16.60 -5.26
N ASP A 157 5.69 16.31 -6.15
CA ASP A 157 6.15 14.95 -6.45
C ASP A 157 7.01 14.34 -5.32
N ARG A 158 7.37 15.13 -4.29
CA ARG A 158 8.00 14.67 -3.06
C ARG A 158 6.98 14.14 -2.04
N ALA A 159 5.71 14.51 -2.15
CA ALA A 159 4.67 13.96 -1.29
C ALA A 159 4.61 12.43 -1.46
N SER A 160 4.61 11.69 -0.34
CA SER A 160 4.46 10.22 -0.37
C SER A 160 3.08 9.81 -0.87
N MET A 161 2.93 8.56 -1.32
CA MET A 161 1.61 8.05 -1.71
C MET A 161 0.63 8.03 -0.53
N VAL A 162 1.09 7.94 0.71
CA VAL A 162 0.25 8.11 1.91
C VAL A 162 -0.29 9.53 1.99
N GLU A 163 0.57 10.54 1.83
CA GLU A 163 0.16 11.96 1.82
C GLU A 163 -0.77 12.26 0.64
N GLN A 164 -0.52 11.65 -0.54
CA GLN A 164 -1.40 11.74 -1.70
C GLN A 164 -2.79 11.15 -1.39
N ALA A 165 -2.86 9.96 -0.79
CA ALA A 165 -4.11 9.29 -0.42
C ALA A 165 -4.90 10.10 0.63
N VAL A 166 -4.22 10.68 1.62
CA VAL A 166 -4.85 11.59 2.60
C VAL A 166 -5.42 12.83 1.91
N ALA A 167 -4.65 13.44 1.02
CA ALA A 167 -5.11 14.60 0.25
C ALA A 167 -6.31 14.26 -0.64
N PHE A 168 -6.28 13.08 -1.28
CA PHE A 168 -7.41 12.56 -2.06
C PHE A 168 -8.66 12.38 -1.19
N CYS A 169 -8.53 11.78 -0.01
CA CYS A 169 -9.64 11.65 0.94
C CYS A 169 -10.24 13.01 1.31
N ARG A 170 -9.39 14.01 1.56
CA ARG A 170 -9.84 15.35 1.94
C ARG A 170 -10.48 16.12 0.78
N SER A 171 -9.82 16.15 -0.37
CA SER A 171 -10.20 17.01 -1.48
C SER A 171 -11.23 16.38 -2.42
N ARG A 172 -11.19 15.05 -2.61
CA ARG A 172 -12.05 14.33 -3.55
C ARG A 172 -13.20 13.60 -2.86
N LEU A 173 -12.96 12.96 -1.70
CA LEU A 173 -14.00 12.27 -0.95
C LEU A 173 -14.69 13.19 0.08
N GLY A 174 -14.20 14.42 0.30
CA GLY A 174 -14.76 15.37 1.26
C GLY A 174 -14.53 14.99 2.73
N LEU A 175 -13.60 14.09 3.02
CA LEU A 175 -13.29 13.59 4.37
C LEU A 175 -12.27 14.50 5.04
N THR A 176 -12.70 15.64 5.58
CA THR A 176 -11.84 16.72 6.10
C THR A 176 -10.88 16.25 7.20
N GLN A 177 -11.29 15.28 8.03
CA GLN A 177 -10.49 14.72 9.14
C GLN A 177 -9.60 13.53 8.72
N ALA A 178 -9.44 13.29 7.41
CA ALA A 178 -8.64 12.17 6.92
C ALA A 178 -7.19 12.27 7.36
N HIS A 179 -6.62 11.11 7.72
CA HIS A 179 -5.22 10.96 8.11
C HIS A 179 -4.64 9.64 7.59
N GLY A 180 -3.31 9.47 7.69
CA GLY A 180 -2.61 8.36 7.04
C GLY A 180 -2.69 7.01 7.76
N ASP A 181 -3.23 6.95 8.99
CA ASP A 181 -3.36 5.70 9.72
C ASP A 181 -4.41 4.79 9.07
N ILE A 182 -4.02 3.56 8.79
CA ILE A 182 -4.86 2.52 8.17
C ILE A 182 -5.67 1.70 9.18
N GLY A 183 -5.59 2.01 10.47
CA GLY A 183 -6.34 1.34 11.54
C GLY A 183 -5.85 -0.07 11.85
N LEU A 184 -4.60 -0.40 11.54
CA LEU A 184 -4.04 -1.71 11.76
C LEU A 184 -3.74 -1.92 13.25
N GLN A 185 -4.34 -2.95 13.84
CA GLN A 185 -4.17 -3.34 15.25
C GLN A 185 -3.55 -4.73 15.33
N VAL A 186 -2.28 -4.77 15.69
CA VAL A 186 -1.56 -6.04 15.84
C VAL A 186 -1.95 -6.70 17.18
N PRO A 187 -2.36 -7.98 17.19
CA PRO A 187 -2.71 -8.68 18.42
C PRO A 187 -1.59 -8.68 19.46
N SER A 188 -1.96 -8.70 20.75
CA SER A 188 -1.02 -8.70 21.88
C SER A 188 -0.12 -9.93 21.98
N THR A 189 -0.41 -10.98 21.19
CA THR A 189 0.46 -12.16 21.03
C THR A 189 1.77 -11.82 20.35
N PHE A 190 1.84 -10.71 19.62
CA PHE A 190 3.06 -10.19 18.98
C PHE A 190 3.62 -9.02 19.80
N THR A 191 4.95 -8.90 19.85
CA THR A 191 5.63 -7.80 20.54
C THR A 191 6.38 -6.93 19.52
N HIS A 192 6.03 -5.65 19.47
CA HIS A 192 6.67 -4.71 18.55
C HIS A 192 8.19 -4.69 18.71
N ARG A 193 8.91 -5.04 17.63
CA ARG A 193 10.38 -5.07 17.58
C ARG A 193 11.03 -5.97 18.63
N ARG A 194 10.37 -7.05 19.04
CA ARG A 194 10.88 -8.06 19.99
C ARG A 194 12.31 -8.48 19.64
N HIS A 195 12.61 -8.60 18.36
CA HIS A 195 13.93 -8.92 17.83
C HIS A 195 14.60 -7.66 17.25
N ALA A 196 14.94 -6.70 18.09
CA ALA A 196 15.44 -5.38 17.69
C ALA A 196 16.67 -5.42 16.75
N ASN A 197 17.47 -6.48 16.81
CA ASN A 197 18.64 -6.67 15.93
C ASN A 197 18.32 -7.46 14.65
N ARG A 198 17.10 -8.02 14.49
CA ARG A 198 16.69 -8.71 13.26
C ARG A 198 16.47 -7.70 12.14
N VAL A 199 17.13 -7.94 11.01
CA VAL A 199 17.01 -7.10 9.80
C VAL A 199 16.47 -7.94 8.68
N MET A 200 15.24 -7.64 8.25
CA MET A 200 14.61 -8.32 7.12
C MET A 200 15.12 -7.71 5.81
N LEU A 201 15.68 -8.53 4.94
CA LEU A 201 16.20 -8.14 3.63
C LEU A 201 15.25 -8.61 2.54
N HIS A 202 14.64 -7.68 1.78
CA HIS A 202 13.77 -8.02 0.65
C HIS A 202 14.45 -7.64 -0.66
N PRO A 203 15.13 -8.59 -1.35
CA PRO A 203 15.99 -8.30 -2.49
C PRO A 203 15.24 -8.14 -3.81
N LEU A 204 13.97 -8.47 -3.86
CA LEU A 204 13.20 -8.57 -5.09
C LEU A 204 12.04 -7.57 -5.14
N SER A 205 11.55 -7.29 -6.32
CA SER A 205 10.34 -6.53 -6.61
C SER A 205 9.73 -7.06 -7.91
N TYR A 206 8.45 -6.80 -8.14
CA TYR A 206 7.76 -7.19 -9.38
C TYR A 206 8.51 -6.75 -10.65
N ASN A 207 9.15 -5.59 -10.63
CA ASN A 207 9.96 -5.09 -11.74
C ASN A 207 11.45 -5.37 -11.48
N ALA A 208 12.01 -6.37 -12.15
CA ALA A 208 13.41 -6.76 -12.01
C ALA A 208 14.41 -5.60 -12.21
N LYS A 209 14.07 -4.56 -12.98
CA LYS A 209 14.90 -3.35 -13.15
C LYS A 209 15.06 -2.54 -11.85
N LYS A 210 14.22 -2.79 -10.83
CA LYS A 210 14.34 -2.18 -9.50
C LYS A 210 15.24 -3.00 -8.57
N ASN A 211 15.61 -4.22 -8.93
CA ASN A 211 16.32 -5.12 -8.03
C ASN A 211 17.81 -4.76 -7.97
N TRP A 212 18.28 -4.57 -6.73
CA TRP A 212 19.70 -4.50 -6.48
C TRP A 212 20.29 -5.92 -6.51
N PRO A 213 21.50 -6.15 -7.06
CA PRO A 213 22.03 -7.50 -7.25
C PRO A 213 22.07 -8.34 -5.97
N ALA A 214 21.67 -9.62 -6.08
CA ALA A 214 21.68 -10.57 -4.98
C ALA A 214 23.05 -10.68 -4.28
N ALA A 215 24.14 -10.70 -5.05
CA ALA A 215 25.50 -10.69 -4.51
C ALA A 215 25.79 -9.47 -3.61
N LYS A 216 25.23 -8.31 -3.93
CA LYS A 216 25.36 -7.12 -3.08
C LYS A 216 24.51 -7.19 -1.82
N TYR A 217 23.34 -7.82 -1.89
CA TYR A 217 22.53 -8.13 -0.71
C TYR A 217 23.23 -9.11 0.22
N LEU A 218 23.85 -10.17 -0.30
CA LEU A 218 24.69 -11.08 0.49
C LEU A 218 25.86 -10.35 1.16
N ALA A 219 26.59 -9.51 0.42
CA ALA A 219 27.67 -8.71 0.98
C ALA A 219 27.19 -7.74 2.08
N LEU A 220 25.98 -7.15 1.92
CA LEU A 220 25.35 -6.32 2.94
C LEU A 220 24.99 -7.16 4.18
N ALA A 221 24.37 -8.33 3.99
CA ALA A 221 23.97 -9.22 5.08
C ALA A 221 25.20 -9.68 5.91
N ARG A 222 26.31 -10.08 5.25
CA ARG A 222 27.56 -10.40 5.93
C ARG A 222 28.08 -9.24 6.78
N ARG A 223 27.98 -8.02 6.26
CA ARG A 223 28.40 -6.81 6.97
C ARG A 223 27.50 -6.49 8.15
N LEU A 224 26.19 -6.66 8.01
CA LEU A 224 25.22 -6.49 9.09
C LEU A 224 25.46 -7.51 10.20
N ARG A 225 25.70 -8.78 9.86
CA ARG A 225 26.04 -9.86 10.81
C ARG A 225 27.31 -9.53 11.60
N LYS A 226 28.36 -9.04 10.92
CA LYS A 226 29.59 -8.58 11.60
C LYS A 226 29.37 -7.38 12.54
N ALA A 227 28.31 -6.60 12.30
CA ALA A 227 27.93 -5.47 13.16
C ALA A 227 26.94 -5.85 14.26
N GLY A 228 26.67 -7.14 14.50
CA GLY A 228 25.82 -7.66 15.58
C GLY A 228 24.33 -7.73 15.23
N TYR A 229 23.97 -7.52 13.97
CA TYR A 229 22.60 -7.72 13.51
C TYR A 229 22.35 -9.17 13.05
N GLN A 230 21.07 -9.55 12.96
CA GLN A 230 20.60 -10.86 12.51
C GLN A 230 19.85 -10.69 11.17
N PRO A 231 20.55 -10.66 10.02
CA PRO A 231 19.90 -10.53 8.72
C PRO A 231 19.19 -11.82 8.34
N GLN A 232 17.95 -11.67 7.87
CA GLN A 232 17.12 -12.73 7.28
C GLN A 232 16.57 -12.25 5.94
N PHE A 233 16.35 -13.16 4.99
CA PHE A 233 15.81 -12.80 3.68
C PHE A 233 14.32 -13.07 3.59
N VAL A 234 13.59 -12.17 2.94
CA VAL A 234 12.16 -12.35 2.64
C VAL A 234 12.02 -12.65 1.16
N LEU A 235 11.40 -13.76 0.86
CA LEU A 235 11.01 -14.17 -0.49
C LEU A 235 9.54 -14.58 -0.47
N SER A 236 8.76 -14.13 -1.46
CA SER A 236 7.41 -14.65 -1.69
C SER A 236 7.46 -16.13 -2.10
N PRO A 237 6.36 -16.89 -2.00
CA PRO A 237 6.32 -18.29 -2.45
C PRO A 237 6.80 -18.48 -3.89
N LYS A 238 6.44 -17.56 -4.79
CA LYS A 238 6.88 -17.58 -6.19
C LYS A 238 8.39 -17.35 -6.34
N GLU A 239 8.95 -16.41 -5.58
CA GLU A 239 10.37 -16.05 -5.64
C GLU A 239 11.27 -17.14 -5.03
N ARG A 240 10.75 -17.93 -4.08
CA ARG A 240 11.52 -19.00 -3.44
C ARG A 240 12.03 -20.05 -4.44
N GLY A 241 11.22 -20.40 -5.45
CA GLY A 241 11.64 -21.34 -6.48
C GLY A 241 12.94 -20.92 -7.18
N ASP A 242 13.06 -19.63 -7.50
CA ASP A 242 14.16 -19.11 -8.31
C ASP A 242 15.34 -18.59 -7.49
N TYR A 243 15.12 -18.16 -6.23
CA TYR A 243 16.13 -17.39 -5.49
C TYR A 243 16.54 -18.00 -4.13
N LEU A 244 15.83 -19.00 -3.61
CA LEU A 244 16.11 -19.60 -2.30
C LEU A 244 17.56 -20.11 -2.22
N HIS A 245 18.00 -20.84 -3.24
CA HIS A 245 19.33 -21.42 -3.34
C HIS A 245 20.48 -20.38 -3.27
N ILE A 246 20.17 -19.10 -3.51
CA ILE A 246 21.18 -18.02 -3.45
C ILE A 246 21.43 -17.57 -2.00
N PHE A 247 20.39 -17.56 -1.16
CA PHE A 247 20.45 -16.96 0.17
C PHE A 247 20.50 -17.99 1.31
N GLU A 248 19.76 -19.09 1.18
CA GLU A 248 19.59 -20.13 2.23
C GLU A 248 20.92 -20.77 2.68
N PRO A 249 21.95 -20.98 1.81
CA PRO A 249 23.21 -21.59 2.25
C PRO A 249 23.94 -20.77 3.34
N GLU A 250 23.61 -19.50 3.51
CA GLU A 250 24.34 -18.62 4.44
C GLU A 250 23.44 -17.89 5.43
N PHE A 251 22.16 -17.67 5.10
CA PHE A 251 21.22 -16.87 5.88
C PHE A 251 19.85 -17.51 5.97
N ASP A 252 19.14 -17.23 7.05
CA ASP A 252 17.76 -17.67 7.20
C ASP A 252 16.86 -17.04 6.15
N VAL A 253 16.01 -17.85 5.55
CA VAL A 253 14.97 -17.43 4.59
C VAL A 253 13.63 -18.02 5.03
N PRO A 254 12.96 -17.44 6.04
CA PRO A 254 11.72 -17.98 6.55
C PRO A 254 10.65 -18.04 5.46
N ALA A 255 9.82 -19.07 5.52
CA ALA A 255 8.65 -19.22 4.67
C ALA A 255 7.42 -18.64 5.40
N PHE A 256 6.58 -17.94 4.66
CA PHE A 256 5.35 -17.39 5.17
C PHE A 256 4.17 -17.98 4.41
N SER A 257 3.16 -18.48 5.15
CA SER A 257 1.94 -19.05 4.56
C SER A 257 1.08 -18.00 3.84
N ASP A 258 1.08 -16.78 4.38
CA ASP A 258 0.22 -15.69 3.94
C ASP A 258 0.78 -14.32 4.37
N ALA A 259 0.03 -13.27 4.07
CA ALA A 259 0.41 -11.90 4.43
C ALA A 259 0.39 -11.64 5.94
N LYS A 260 -0.42 -12.38 6.72
CA LYS A 260 -0.49 -12.26 8.18
C LYS A 260 0.76 -12.82 8.85
N ALA A 261 1.20 -14.01 8.42
CA ALA A 261 2.44 -14.61 8.92
C ALA A 261 3.65 -13.69 8.63
N LEU A 262 3.71 -13.12 7.42
CA LEU A 262 4.72 -12.13 7.07
C LEU A 262 4.61 -10.88 7.95
N ALA A 263 3.41 -10.31 8.13
CA ALA A 263 3.18 -9.11 8.92
C ALA A 263 3.61 -9.29 10.38
N GLY A 264 3.28 -10.43 11.01
CA GLY A 264 3.71 -10.75 12.38
C GLY A 264 5.23 -10.83 12.51
N HIS A 265 5.88 -11.49 11.57
CA HIS A 265 7.33 -11.60 11.57
C HIS A 265 8.03 -10.24 11.33
N LEU A 266 7.49 -9.40 10.44
CA LEU A 266 7.96 -8.03 10.23
C LEU A 266 7.76 -7.19 11.48
N TYR A 267 6.59 -7.25 12.13
CA TYR A 267 6.25 -6.48 13.33
C TYR A 267 7.22 -6.74 14.48
N GLU A 268 7.65 -7.99 14.64
CA GLU A 268 8.62 -8.37 15.66
C GLU A 268 10.09 -8.13 15.23
N SER A 269 10.34 -7.67 14.00
CA SER A 269 11.70 -7.41 13.49
C SER A 269 12.15 -5.98 13.81
N GLY A 270 13.45 -5.77 13.90
CA GLY A 270 14.04 -4.46 14.20
C GLY A 270 13.97 -3.50 13.02
N TYR A 271 14.21 -3.99 11.80
CA TYR A 271 14.38 -3.18 10.60
C TYR A 271 14.02 -3.96 9.34
N VAL A 272 13.67 -3.23 8.29
CA VAL A 272 13.54 -3.77 6.93
C VAL A 272 14.46 -3.00 5.97
N ILE A 273 15.17 -3.71 5.11
CA ILE A 273 15.96 -3.14 4.00
C ILE A 273 15.50 -3.83 2.71
N GLY A 274 15.08 -3.07 1.73
CA GLY A 274 14.64 -3.65 0.47
C GLY A 274 14.66 -2.69 -0.70
N ASN A 275 14.34 -3.22 -1.87
CA ASN A 275 14.01 -2.39 -3.01
C ASN A 275 12.64 -1.70 -2.78
N ASP A 276 12.26 -0.82 -3.68
CA ASP A 276 10.90 -0.28 -3.75
C ASP A 276 9.90 -1.42 -4.02
N SER A 277 9.27 -1.93 -2.97
CA SER A 277 8.45 -3.15 -2.97
C SER A 277 7.39 -3.14 -1.85
N GLY A 278 6.39 -4.04 -1.98
CA GLY A 278 5.26 -4.14 -1.07
C GLY A 278 5.63 -4.46 0.38
N VAL A 279 6.68 -5.26 0.60
CA VAL A 279 7.15 -5.59 1.95
C VAL A 279 7.60 -4.35 2.72
N GLY A 280 8.24 -3.39 2.04
CA GLY A 280 8.64 -2.12 2.64
C GLY A 280 7.43 -1.27 3.08
N HIS A 281 6.36 -1.23 2.29
CA HIS A 281 5.13 -0.51 2.63
C HIS A 281 4.41 -1.16 3.83
N LEU A 282 4.26 -2.49 3.81
CA LEU A 282 3.67 -3.21 4.94
C LEU A 282 4.47 -3.00 6.23
N ALA A 283 5.79 -3.15 6.18
CA ALA A 283 6.66 -2.91 7.33
C ALA A 283 6.53 -1.48 7.88
N SER A 284 6.47 -0.48 6.99
CA SER A 284 6.27 0.91 7.36
C SER A 284 4.92 1.14 8.04
N ALA A 285 3.84 0.54 7.52
CA ALA A 285 2.51 0.61 8.12
C ALA A 285 2.44 -0.06 9.52
N LEU A 286 3.29 -1.08 9.74
CA LEU A 286 3.49 -1.75 11.03
C LEU A 286 4.41 -0.97 12.01
N GLY A 287 4.88 0.23 11.62
CA GLY A 287 5.78 1.03 12.44
C GLY A 287 7.24 0.54 12.47
N ILE A 288 7.61 -0.38 11.57
CA ILE A 288 8.99 -0.88 11.49
C ILE A 288 9.84 0.06 10.62
N PRO A 289 11.05 0.45 11.09
CA PRO A 289 11.94 1.30 10.34
C PRO A 289 12.39 0.68 9.02
N VAL A 290 12.23 1.41 7.91
CA VAL A 290 12.49 0.92 6.55
C VAL A 290 13.60 1.69 5.86
N LEU A 291 14.56 0.97 5.29
CA LEU A 291 15.55 1.51 4.37
C LEU A 291 15.23 1.05 2.94
N THR A 292 14.80 1.97 2.09
CA THR A 292 14.43 1.65 0.71
C THR A 292 15.54 1.99 -0.27
N LEU A 293 15.94 1.03 -1.11
CA LEU A 293 16.87 1.24 -2.20
C LEU A 293 16.09 1.71 -3.43
N TYR A 294 16.36 2.94 -3.87
CA TYR A 294 15.66 3.54 -4.99
C TYR A 294 16.60 3.78 -6.17
N ARG A 295 16.22 3.26 -7.35
CA ARG A 295 17.08 3.24 -8.54
C ARG A 295 17.35 4.60 -9.18
N LYS A 296 16.47 5.59 -8.98
CA LYS A 296 16.62 6.93 -9.55
C LYS A 296 17.26 7.88 -8.53
N ARG A 297 17.94 8.90 -9.04
CA ARG A 297 18.55 9.95 -8.20
C ARG A 297 17.60 11.10 -7.89
N SER A 298 16.50 11.24 -8.65
CA SER A 298 15.52 12.31 -8.43
C SER A 298 14.93 12.29 -7.03
N ASP A 299 14.65 13.46 -6.48
CA ASP A 299 14.06 13.61 -5.16
C ASP A 299 12.56 13.28 -5.12
N GLY A 300 11.88 13.37 -6.26
CA GLY A 300 10.47 13.04 -6.43
C GLY A 300 10.20 11.54 -6.40
N PHE A 301 10.33 10.93 -5.21
CA PHE A 301 9.97 9.53 -4.99
C PHE A 301 8.74 9.43 -4.10
N CYS A 302 7.55 9.51 -4.71
CA CYS A 302 6.28 9.40 -3.99
C CYS A 302 6.00 7.99 -3.44
N TRP A 303 6.53 6.94 -4.07
CA TRP A 303 6.37 5.54 -3.63
C TRP A 303 7.29 5.12 -2.48
N ARG A 304 7.91 6.06 -1.76
CA ARG A 304 8.61 5.69 -0.54
C ARG A 304 7.61 5.21 0.52
N PRO A 305 8.00 4.26 1.40
CA PRO A 305 7.22 3.95 2.59
C PRO A 305 6.88 5.23 3.37
N GLY A 306 5.61 5.48 3.64
CA GLY A 306 5.10 6.78 4.10
C GLY A 306 4.68 6.82 5.57
N TRP A 307 4.82 5.71 6.31
CA TRP A 307 4.53 5.65 7.73
C TRP A 307 5.82 5.52 8.54
N GLY A 308 5.84 6.06 9.75
CA GLY A 308 6.94 5.89 10.70
C GLY A 308 8.31 6.34 10.18
N HIS A 309 9.35 5.64 10.62
CA HIS A 309 10.74 5.97 10.28
C HIS A 309 11.16 5.29 8.96
N GLY A 310 11.38 6.09 7.94
CA GLY A 310 11.84 5.62 6.63
C GLY A 310 13.04 6.40 6.12
N ARG A 311 13.92 5.72 5.38
CA ARG A 311 15.05 6.34 4.69
C ARG A 311 15.20 5.77 3.29
N VAL A 312 15.47 6.65 2.31
CA VAL A 312 15.69 6.26 0.91
C VAL A 312 17.16 6.39 0.56
N VAL A 313 17.74 5.33 0.02
CA VAL A 313 19.12 5.33 -0.50
C VAL A 313 19.05 5.40 -2.02
N ARG A 314 19.82 6.35 -2.58
CA ARG A 314 19.91 6.59 -4.01
C ARG A 314 21.33 6.33 -4.51
N PRO A 315 21.52 6.00 -5.82
CA PRO A 315 22.84 5.91 -6.42
C PRO A 315 23.64 7.19 -6.23
N ALA A 316 24.96 7.05 -6.07
CA ALA A 316 25.87 8.20 -5.95
C ALA A 316 25.85 9.08 -7.21
N PHE A 317 25.76 8.43 -8.37
CA PHE A 317 25.70 9.07 -9.68
C PHE A 317 24.56 8.46 -10.50
N SER A 318 24.06 9.24 -11.47
CA SER A 318 23.09 8.79 -12.47
C SER A 318 23.49 9.39 -13.81
N LEU A 319 23.86 8.52 -14.74
CA LEU A 319 24.15 8.91 -16.12
C LEU A 319 22.95 8.47 -16.98
N SER A 320 22.46 9.33 -17.84
CA SER A 320 21.23 9.10 -18.61
C SER A 320 21.30 7.84 -19.46
N PHE A 321 22.44 7.53 -20.05
CA PHE A 321 22.70 6.35 -20.86
C PHE A 321 22.97 5.06 -20.04
N LEU A 322 23.19 5.16 -18.70
CA LEU A 322 23.40 4.04 -17.80
C LEU A 322 22.25 3.86 -16.78
N ARG A 323 21.05 4.32 -17.10
CA ARG A 323 19.89 4.26 -16.17
C ARG A 323 19.58 2.85 -15.66
N ASP A 324 19.76 1.84 -16.51
CA ASP A 324 19.51 0.45 -16.14
C ASP A 324 20.68 -0.18 -15.33
N HIS A 325 21.85 0.49 -15.29
CA HIS A 325 23.01 0.08 -14.51
C HIS A 325 23.15 0.83 -13.17
N TRP A 326 22.06 1.42 -12.67
CA TRP A 326 22.04 2.18 -11.42
C TRP A 326 22.68 1.46 -10.22
N ALA A 327 22.51 0.13 -10.18
CA ALA A 327 23.04 -0.72 -9.13
C ALA A 327 24.58 -0.66 -9.03
N PHE A 328 25.28 -0.37 -10.13
CA PHE A 328 26.73 -0.17 -10.12
C PHE A 328 27.11 1.02 -9.24
N PHE A 329 26.33 2.10 -9.30
CA PHE A 329 26.55 3.33 -8.52
C PHE A 329 25.95 3.27 -7.09
N MET A 330 25.36 2.15 -6.71
CA MET A 330 24.86 1.86 -5.36
C MET A 330 25.78 0.84 -4.69
N SER A 331 26.78 1.31 -3.94
CA SER A 331 27.72 0.43 -3.24
C SER A 331 27.15 -0.11 -1.93
N VAL A 332 27.60 -1.30 -1.51
CA VAL A 332 27.28 -1.90 -0.20
C VAL A 332 27.64 -0.95 0.95
N ASN A 333 28.78 -0.25 0.85
CA ASN A 333 29.21 0.73 1.85
C ASN A 333 28.22 1.90 2.00
N ARG A 334 27.65 2.36 0.88
CA ARG A 334 26.64 3.43 0.88
C ARG A 334 25.36 2.98 1.60
N VAL A 335 24.86 1.79 1.27
CA VAL A 335 23.67 1.21 1.90
C VAL A 335 23.91 0.97 3.38
N ALA A 336 25.01 0.36 3.77
CA ALA A 336 25.36 0.10 5.16
C ALA A 336 25.52 1.40 5.99
N ARG A 337 26.07 2.47 5.41
CA ARG A 337 26.18 3.78 6.05
C ARG A 337 24.79 4.40 6.27
N SER A 338 23.91 4.31 5.28
CA SER A 338 22.53 4.81 5.39
C SER A 338 21.72 4.02 6.40
N PHE A 339 21.92 2.71 6.49
CA PHE A 339 21.32 1.87 7.52
C PHE A 339 21.79 2.27 8.93
N ARG A 340 23.09 2.50 9.11
CA ARG A 340 23.62 2.97 10.41
C ARG A 340 22.97 4.30 10.82
N ALA A 341 22.81 5.24 9.90
CA ALA A 341 22.15 6.51 10.19
C ALA A 341 20.66 6.30 10.57
N LEU A 342 19.94 5.40 9.88
CA LEU A 342 18.56 5.03 10.25
C LEU A 342 18.51 4.41 11.66
N SER A 343 19.39 3.45 11.95
CA SER A 343 19.42 2.78 13.25
C SER A 343 19.75 3.73 14.41
N GLN A 344 20.59 4.74 14.17
CA GLN A 344 20.87 5.79 15.17
C GLN A 344 19.66 6.68 15.42
N GLN A 345 18.96 7.13 14.37
CA GLN A 345 17.72 7.92 14.50
C GLN A 345 16.65 7.20 15.34
N VAL A 346 16.48 5.89 15.09
CA VAL A 346 15.51 5.08 15.82
C VAL A 346 15.86 4.93 17.30
N LYS A 347 17.15 4.79 17.64
CA LYS A 347 17.61 4.68 19.03
C LYS A 347 17.40 5.99 19.82
N VAL A 348 17.64 7.13 19.20
CA VAL A 348 17.43 8.45 19.81
C VAL A 348 15.95 8.73 20.06
N GLY A 349 15.07 8.33 19.15
CA GLY A 349 13.61 8.51 19.30
C GLY A 349 12.95 7.59 20.31
N GLN A 350 13.70 6.65 20.93
CA GLN A 350 13.23 5.72 21.97
C GLN A 350 13.71 6.11 23.38
N GLN A 351 14.58 7.11 23.51
CA GLN A 351 14.99 7.76 24.76
C GLN A 351 14.11 8.97 25.05
#